data_2cfc5e094e83454409b6ce1581876141
#
_entry.id   2cfc5e094e83454409b6ce1581876141
#
_cell.length_a   1.000
_cell.length_b   1.000
_cell.length_c   1.000
_cell.angle_alpha   90.00
_cell.angle_beta   90.00
_cell.angle_gamma   90.00
#
_symmetry.space_group_name_H-M   'P 1'
#
loop_
_entity.id
_entity.type
_entity.pdbx_description
1 polymer ?
#
loop_
_entity_poly.entity_id
_entity_poly.type
_entity_poly.pdbx_seq_one_letter_code
_entity_poly.pdbx_strand_id
1 'polypeptide(L)'
;MLRSYLSLLDQPYFLIPGNHDDRENLRAAFADFPHIGGSGEFINYTVEHYPIRLIGLDTLLPGSESGILCDQRLDWLDTTLTNSLKHRTLLFMHHPPFISGLPKMDKMGLKGSEKFAEVLQKHSQVEMILCGHLHRPVQTLWENIPTLVATSISKQFLLNLGGEEMETRIPEPTGLYLHLLTEEGLVTHTSLLPSAQ
;
A
#
# COMPACT_ATOMS: atom_id res chain seq x y z
N MET A 1 17.71 4.35 11.00
CA MET A 1 17.11 5.68 10.74
C MET A 1 15.58 5.65 10.71
N LEU A 2 14.88 4.89 9.85
CA LEU A 2 13.40 4.84 9.88
C LEU A 2 12.83 4.51 11.26
N ARG A 3 13.33 3.44 11.91
CA ARG A 3 12.88 3.03 13.25
C ARG A 3 12.99 4.13 14.30
N SER A 4 14.03 4.97 14.25
CA SER A 4 14.18 6.07 15.20
C SER A 4 13.17 7.20 15.01
N TYR A 5 12.64 7.37 13.80
CA TYR A 5 11.53 8.29 13.57
C TYR A 5 10.20 7.69 14.01
N LEU A 6 9.97 6.42 13.70
CA LEU A 6 8.73 5.73 14.08
C LEU A 6 8.61 5.55 15.60
N SER A 7 9.72 5.49 16.34
CA SER A 7 9.69 5.44 17.80
C SER A 7 9.22 6.74 18.48
N LEU A 8 9.01 7.81 17.71
CA LEU A 8 8.39 9.05 18.19
C LEU A 8 6.85 9.00 18.16
N LEU A 9 6.28 7.97 17.55
CA LEU A 9 4.84 7.77 17.48
C LEU A 9 4.36 7.02 18.73
N ASP A 10 3.36 7.56 19.38
CA ASP A 10 2.64 6.86 20.47
C ASP A 10 1.61 5.86 19.92
N GLN A 11 1.21 6.02 18.64
CA GLN A 11 0.23 5.19 17.98
C GLN A 11 0.87 3.93 17.38
N PRO A 12 0.15 2.79 17.34
CA PRO A 12 0.57 1.63 16.59
C PRO A 12 0.77 1.98 15.10
N TYR A 13 1.80 1.41 14.50
CA TYR A 13 2.05 1.54 13.07
C TYR A 13 2.30 0.18 12.42
N PHE A 14 1.98 0.08 11.15
CA PHE A 14 2.06 -1.14 10.36
C PHE A 14 2.86 -0.87 9.09
N LEU A 15 3.81 -1.74 8.78
CA LEU A 15 4.76 -1.54 7.69
C LEU A 15 4.63 -2.66 6.66
N ILE A 16 4.81 -2.29 5.40
CA ILE A 16 4.99 -3.22 4.29
C ILE A 16 6.25 -2.82 3.52
N PRO A 17 6.93 -3.75 2.84
CA PRO A 17 8.07 -3.41 2.01
C PRO A 17 7.64 -2.70 0.73
N GLY A 18 8.38 -1.64 0.34
CA GLY A 18 8.35 -1.04 -0.98
C GLY A 18 9.44 -1.61 -1.90
N ASN A 19 9.53 -1.10 -3.14
CA ASN A 19 10.49 -1.59 -4.14
C ASN A 19 11.97 -1.27 -3.81
N HIS A 20 12.23 -0.35 -2.90
CA HIS A 20 13.58 -0.02 -2.42
C HIS A 20 13.96 -0.74 -1.12
N ASP A 21 13.06 -1.55 -0.57
CA ASP A 21 13.31 -2.29 0.65
C ASP A 21 13.90 -3.69 0.36
N ASP A 22 14.45 -4.26 1.43
CA ASP A 22 14.87 -5.65 1.50
C ASP A 22 14.19 -6.32 2.70
N ARG A 23 13.62 -7.52 2.48
CA ARG A 23 12.84 -8.22 3.52
C ARG A 23 13.66 -8.60 4.73
N GLU A 24 14.90 -9.04 4.53
CA GLU A 24 15.76 -9.47 5.62
C GLU A 24 16.18 -8.27 6.46
N ASN A 25 16.56 -7.16 5.83
CA ASN A 25 16.88 -5.92 6.51
C ASN A 25 15.67 -5.33 7.25
N LEU A 26 14.48 -5.39 6.66
CA LEU A 26 13.26 -4.93 7.31
C LEU A 26 12.94 -5.79 8.54
N ARG A 27 13.02 -7.11 8.43
CA ARG A 27 12.84 -8.04 9.55
C ARG A 27 13.88 -7.84 10.64
N ALA A 28 15.14 -7.68 10.29
CA ALA A 28 16.19 -7.41 11.26
C ALA A 28 15.96 -6.10 12.02
N ALA A 29 15.52 -5.04 11.31
CA ALA A 29 15.26 -3.74 11.91
C ALA A 29 14.01 -3.73 12.81
N PHE A 30 13.03 -4.59 12.55
CA PHE A 30 11.72 -4.63 13.22
C PHE A 30 11.40 -6.03 13.77
N ALA A 31 12.42 -6.76 14.26
CA ALA A 31 12.29 -8.14 14.76
C ALA A 31 11.33 -8.28 15.95
N ASP A 32 11.14 -7.23 16.71
CA ASP A 32 10.21 -7.14 17.85
C ASP A 32 8.76 -6.81 17.43
N PHE A 33 8.51 -6.58 16.12
CA PHE A 33 7.15 -6.34 15.61
C PHE A 33 6.55 -7.67 15.12
N PRO A 34 5.44 -8.13 15.72
CA PRO A 34 4.88 -9.45 15.43
C PRO A 34 4.53 -9.65 13.94
N HIS A 35 4.14 -8.57 13.25
CA HIS A 35 3.72 -8.61 11.84
C HIS A 35 4.90 -8.63 10.85
N ILE A 36 6.08 -8.20 11.26
CA ILE A 36 7.28 -8.10 10.41
C ILE A 36 8.25 -9.25 10.70
N GLY A 37 8.45 -9.57 11.99
CA GLY A 37 9.44 -10.55 12.47
C GLY A 37 9.13 -12.02 12.17
N GLY A 38 8.01 -12.34 11.50
CA GLY A 38 7.64 -13.71 11.15
C GLY A 38 8.62 -14.40 10.19
N SER A 39 8.58 -15.74 10.14
CA SER A 39 9.51 -16.58 9.36
C SER A 39 9.01 -16.92 7.94
N GLY A 40 7.89 -16.37 7.48
CA GLY A 40 7.35 -16.62 6.14
C GLY A 40 8.24 -16.02 5.04
N GLU A 41 8.09 -16.49 3.81
CA GLU A 41 8.83 -15.96 2.64
C GLU A 41 8.49 -14.49 2.38
N PHE A 42 7.21 -14.11 2.56
CA PHE A 42 6.71 -12.76 2.33
C PHE A 42 6.27 -12.08 3.62
N ILE A 43 6.24 -10.75 3.62
CA ILE A 43 5.73 -9.93 4.75
C ILE A 43 4.25 -9.60 4.48
N ASN A 44 3.43 -10.66 4.43
CA ASN A 44 1.98 -10.54 4.42
C ASN A 44 1.45 -10.78 5.83
N TYR A 45 0.48 -9.98 6.26
CA TYR A 45 -0.11 -10.14 7.59
C TYR A 45 -1.49 -9.51 7.70
N THR A 46 -2.20 -9.88 8.77
CA THR A 46 -3.48 -9.29 9.16
C THR A 46 -3.38 -8.61 10.51
N VAL A 47 -4.21 -7.58 10.68
CA VAL A 47 -4.42 -6.89 11.96
C VAL A 47 -5.92 -6.94 12.26
N GLU A 48 -6.29 -7.71 13.29
CA GLU A 48 -7.69 -8.11 13.53
C GLU A 48 -8.37 -7.35 14.69
N HIS A 49 -7.61 -6.56 15.45
CA HIS A 49 -8.11 -5.96 16.70
C HIS A 49 -8.77 -4.59 16.55
N TYR A 50 -9.01 -4.15 15.29
CA TYR A 50 -9.77 -2.94 14.97
C TYR A 50 -11.16 -3.29 14.44
N PRO A 51 -12.10 -2.33 14.44
CA PRO A 51 -13.43 -2.54 13.86
C PRO A 51 -13.41 -2.84 12.34
N ILE A 52 -12.31 -2.54 11.66
CA ILE A 52 -12.01 -2.94 10.29
C ILE A 52 -10.71 -3.74 10.31
N ARG A 53 -10.68 -4.87 9.60
CA ARG A 53 -9.48 -5.67 9.41
C ARG A 53 -8.52 -4.93 8.49
N LEU A 54 -7.23 -4.91 8.85
CA LEU A 54 -6.17 -4.43 7.96
C LEU A 54 -5.41 -5.63 7.42
N ILE A 55 -5.15 -5.66 6.11
CA ILE A 55 -4.30 -6.68 5.48
C ILE A 55 -3.16 -5.98 4.76
N GLY A 56 -1.94 -6.23 5.22
CA GLY A 56 -0.71 -5.80 4.56
C GLY A 56 -0.26 -6.83 3.53
N LEU A 57 -0.06 -6.39 2.29
CA LEU A 57 0.40 -7.22 1.17
C LEU A 57 1.80 -6.82 0.74
N ASP A 58 2.69 -7.78 0.77
CA ASP A 58 4.04 -7.65 0.26
C ASP A 58 4.05 -7.78 -1.28
N THR A 59 4.31 -6.68 -1.97
CA THR A 59 4.43 -6.65 -3.43
C THR A 59 5.88 -6.57 -3.92
N LEU A 60 6.86 -6.65 -3.01
CA LEU A 60 8.27 -6.55 -3.36
C LEU A 60 8.70 -7.68 -4.30
N LEU A 61 9.35 -7.31 -5.40
CA LEU A 61 10.10 -8.18 -6.29
C LEU A 61 11.58 -7.81 -6.18
N PRO A 62 12.43 -8.62 -5.52
CA PRO A 62 13.83 -8.29 -5.33
C PRO A 62 14.54 -7.96 -6.64
N GLY A 63 15.32 -6.87 -6.67
CA GLY A 63 16.05 -6.42 -7.84
C GLY A 63 15.21 -5.78 -8.95
N SER A 64 13.94 -5.46 -8.69
CA SER A 64 13.05 -4.82 -9.64
C SER A 64 12.35 -3.61 -9.02
N GLU A 65 12.14 -2.57 -9.82
CA GLU A 65 11.29 -1.44 -9.43
C GLU A 65 9.78 -1.77 -9.54
N SER A 66 9.42 -2.83 -10.31
CA SER A 66 8.05 -3.33 -10.40
C SER A 66 7.70 -4.21 -9.21
N GLY A 67 6.43 -4.21 -8.84
CA GLY A 67 5.88 -5.16 -7.89
C GLY A 67 5.37 -6.44 -8.52
N ILE A 68 5.08 -7.43 -7.68
CA ILE A 68 4.41 -8.67 -8.08
C ILE A 68 3.51 -9.21 -6.97
N LEU A 69 2.36 -9.76 -7.35
CA LEU A 69 1.59 -10.70 -6.54
C LEU A 69 1.63 -12.06 -7.24
N CYS A 70 2.53 -12.94 -6.79
CA CYS A 70 2.63 -14.31 -7.30
C CYS A 70 1.50 -15.17 -6.74
N ASP A 71 1.29 -16.35 -7.32
CA ASP A 71 0.21 -17.26 -6.94
C ASP A 71 0.22 -17.56 -5.43
N GLN A 72 1.38 -17.79 -4.81
CA GLN A 72 1.48 -18.05 -3.37
C GLN A 72 0.96 -16.87 -2.51
N ARG A 73 1.21 -15.62 -2.90
CA ARG A 73 0.68 -14.43 -2.19
C ARG A 73 -0.81 -14.26 -2.42
N LEU A 74 -1.29 -14.56 -3.63
CA LEU A 74 -2.70 -14.52 -3.96
C LEU A 74 -3.49 -15.65 -3.27
N ASP A 75 -2.96 -16.87 -3.20
CA ASP A 75 -3.55 -17.98 -2.47
C ASP A 75 -3.65 -17.69 -0.96
N TRP A 76 -2.60 -17.07 -0.41
CA TRP A 76 -2.63 -16.61 0.99
C TRP A 76 -3.74 -15.57 1.21
N LEU A 77 -3.88 -14.62 0.31
CA LEU A 77 -4.91 -13.58 0.40
C LEU A 77 -6.32 -14.18 0.26
N ASP A 78 -6.55 -15.01 -0.75
CA ASP A 78 -7.86 -15.67 -0.99
C ASP A 78 -8.27 -16.50 0.23
N THR A 79 -7.36 -17.30 0.78
CA THR A 79 -7.59 -18.07 2.01
C THR A 79 -7.90 -17.16 3.20
N THR A 80 -7.14 -16.10 3.38
CA THR A 80 -7.30 -15.13 4.47
C THR A 80 -8.65 -14.44 4.42
N LEU A 81 -9.08 -14.01 3.24
CA LEU A 81 -10.38 -13.37 3.03
C LEU A 81 -11.54 -14.35 3.18
N THR A 82 -11.40 -15.58 2.67
CA THR A 82 -12.41 -16.64 2.78
C THR A 82 -12.71 -16.98 4.24
N ASN A 83 -11.70 -17.02 5.09
CA ASN A 83 -11.85 -17.34 6.51
C ASN A 83 -12.61 -16.27 7.30
N SER A 84 -12.94 -15.12 6.72
CA SER A 84 -13.57 -14.01 7.42
C SER A 84 -14.43 -13.12 6.51
N LEU A 85 -15.38 -13.74 5.83
CA LEU A 85 -16.25 -13.10 4.81
C LEU A 85 -17.07 -11.89 5.30
N LYS A 86 -17.33 -11.81 6.60
CA LYS A 86 -18.13 -10.72 7.19
C LYS A 86 -17.30 -9.58 7.79
N HIS A 87 -15.98 -9.73 7.79
CA HIS A 87 -15.12 -8.73 8.42
C HIS A 87 -14.75 -7.66 7.37
N ARG A 88 -15.27 -6.46 7.53
CA ARG A 88 -14.89 -5.30 6.71
C ARG A 88 -13.38 -5.21 6.63
N THR A 89 -12.83 -5.07 5.44
CA THR A 89 -11.39 -5.22 5.21
C THR A 89 -10.83 -4.06 4.41
N LEU A 90 -9.70 -3.52 4.85
CA LEU A 90 -8.87 -2.57 4.13
C LEU A 90 -7.55 -3.27 3.77
N LEU A 91 -7.20 -3.27 2.50
CA LEU A 91 -5.90 -3.75 2.02
C LEU A 91 -4.92 -2.58 1.93
N PHE A 92 -3.65 -2.83 2.23
CA PHE A 92 -2.59 -1.88 1.94
C PHE A 92 -1.37 -2.58 1.36
N MET A 93 -0.81 -1.98 0.31
CA MET A 93 0.27 -2.54 -0.48
C MET A 93 1.11 -1.42 -1.10
N HIS A 94 2.31 -1.71 -1.57
CA HIS A 94 3.15 -0.65 -2.13
C HIS A 94 2.77 -0.29 -3.56
N HIS A 95 2.77 -1.26 -4.49
CA HIS A 95 2.51 -1.01 -5.91
C HIS A 95 1.01 -1.00 -6.19
N PRO A 96 0.47 0.06 -6.84
CA PRO A 96 -0.95 0.09 -7.22
C PRO A 96 -1.25 -0.92 -8.33
N PRO A 97 -2.46 -1.51 -8.33
CA PRO A 97 -2.83 -2.55 -9.30
C PRO A 97 -3.38 -2.00 -10.62
N PHE A 98 -3.45 -0.68 -10.79
CA PHE A 98 -4.06 0.00 -11.93
C PHE A 98 -3.05 0.83 -12.73
N ILE A 99 -3.41 1.20 -13.95
CA ILE A 99 -2.66 2.13 -14.79
C ILE A 99 -2.95 3.57 -14.35
N SER A 100 -1.91 4.26 -13.92
CA SER A 100 -2.03 5.61 -13.35
C SER A 100 -2.07 6.73 -14.38
N GLY A 101 -1.66 6.45 -15.62
CA GLY A 101 -1.45 7.45 -16.66
C GLY A 101 -0.09 8.16 -16.56
N LEU A 102 0.79 7.72 -15.66
CA LEU A 102 2.18 8.17 -15.55
C LEU A 102 3.06 7.15 -16.28
N PRO A 103 3.46 7.35 -17.54
CA PRO A 103 3.98 6.27 -18.40
C PRO A 103 5.20 5.56 -17.82
N LYS A 104 6.09 6.28 -17.13
CA LYS A 104 7.27 5.69 -16.51
C LYS A 104 6.89 4.85 -15.28
N MET A 105 5.97 5.33 -14.44
CA MET A 105 5.51 4.59 -13.26
C MET A 105 4.71 3.36 -13.66
N ASP A 106 3.90 3.46 -14.70
CA ASP A 106 3.10 2.34 -15.20
C ASP A 106 3.98 1.19 -15.75
N LYS A 107 5.18 1.49 -16.27
CA LYS A 107 6.18 0.46 -16.64
C LYS A 107 6.73 -0.28 -15.42
N MET A 108 6.68 0.32 -14.24
CA MET A 108 7.12 -0.23 -12.96
C MET A 108 5.94 -0.64 -12.07
N GLY A 109 4.77 -0.88 -12.65
CA GLY A 109 3.54 -1.23 -11.96
C GLY A 109 3.54 -2.63 -11.35
N LEU A 110 2.38 -3.06 -10.89
CA LEU A 110 2.17 -4.38 -10.29
C LEU A 110 2.01 -5.45 -11.37
N LYS A 111 2.82 -6.50 -11.32
CA LYS A 111 2.61 -7.74 -12.09
C LYS A 111 1.62 -8.65 -11.36
N GLY A 112 0.70 -9.26 -12.12
CA GLY A 112 -0.34 -10.13 -11.56
C GLY A 112 -1.59 -9.39 -11.11
N SER A 113 -1.82 -8.16 -11.58
CA SER A 113 -3.02 -7.38 -11.26
C SER A 113 -4.30 -8.04 -11.73
N GLU A 114 -4.30 -8.75 -12.88
CA GLU A 114 -5.46 -9.48 -13.38
C GLU A 114 -5.87 -10.61 -12.43
N LYS A 115 -4.92 -11.43 -11.98
CA LYS A 115 -5.18 -12.50 -11.01
C LYS A 115 -5.60 -11.94 -9.64
N PHE A 116 -5.04 -10.79 -9.26
CA PHE A 116 -5.46 -10.10 -8.03
C PHE A 116 -6.90 -9.62 -8.13
N ALA A 117 -7.33 -9.10 -9.30
CA ALA A 117 -8.72 -8.77 -9.57
C ALA A 117 -9.63 -10.00 -9.43
N GLU A 118 -9.24 -11.15 -10.02
CA GLU A 118 -10.00 -12.41 -9.92
C GLU A 118 -10.18 -12.88 -8.47
N VAL A 119 -9.18 -12.67 -7.62
CA VAL A 119 -9.31 -12.94 -6.18
C VAL A 119 -10.31 -12.00 -5.55
N LEU A 120 -10.15 -10.67 -5.75
CA LEU A 120 -10.99 -9.67 -5.10
C LEU A 120 -12.47 -9.73 -5.51
N GLN A 121 -12.76 -10.12 -6.74
CA GLN A 121 -14.15 -10.31 -7.22
C GLN A 121 -14.95 -11.32 -6.40
N LYS A 122 -14.30 -12.21 -5.66
CA LYS A 122 -14.93 -13.18 -4.76
C LYS A 122 -15.19 -12.63 -3.35
N HIS A 123 -14.64 -11.45 -3.03
CA HIS A 123 -14.51 -10.95 -1.66
C HIS A 123 -15.06 -9.54 -1.48
N SER A 124 -16.40 -9.41 -1.43
CA SER A 124 -17.11 -8.13 -1.29
C SER A 124 -16.85 -7.38 0.02
N GLN A 125 -16.22 -8.03 1.01
CA GLN A 125 -15.84 -7.39 2.29
C GLN A 125 -14.62 -6.47 2.18
N VAL A 126 -13.91 -6.46 1.04
CA VAL A 126 -12.81 -5.51 0.80
C VAL A 126 -13.39 -4.16 0.39
N GLU A 127 -13.22 -3.16 1.24
CA GLU A 127 -13.84 -1.85 1.06
C GLU A 127 -12.90 -0.80 0.47
N MET A 128 -11.58 -0.99 0.62
CA MET A 128 -10.58 -0.02 0.15
C MET A 128 -9.22 -0.67 -0.05
N ILE A 129 -8.48 -0.16 -1.02
CA ILE A 129 -7.07 -0.50 -1.24
C ILE A 129 -6.23 0.77 -1.11
N LEU A 130 -5.20 0.74 -0.26
CA LEU A 130 -4.25 1.81 -0.08
C LEU A 130 -2.90 1.44 -0.69
N CYS A 131 -2.31 2.37 -1.44
CA CYS A 131 -1.06 2.16 -2.15
C CYS A 131 -0.07 3.31 -1.93
N GLY A 132 1.18 3.06 -2.30
CA GLY A 132 2.24 4.05 -2.40
C GLY A 132 2.83 4.13 -3.81
N HIS A 133 4.15 4.10 -3.92
CA HIS A 133 4.93 3.97 -5.14
C HIS A 133 4.92 5.19 -6.09
N LEU A 134 3.76 5.77 -6.37
CA LEU A 134 3.63 6.83 -7.39
C LEU A 134 4.14 8.19 -6.93
N HIS A 135 4.41 8.37 -5.65
CA HIS A 135 4.83 9.66 -5.05
C HIS A 135 3.89 10.83 -5.39
N ARG A 136 2.62 10.53 -5.62
CA ARG A 136 1.54 11.48 -5.90
C ARG A 136 0.24 10.96 -5.33
N PRO A 137 -0.67 11.84 -4.90
CA PRO A 137 -2.03 11.44 -4.57
C PRO A 137 -2.76 11.05 -5.86
N VAL A 138 -3.22 9.81 -5.93
CA VAL A 138 -4.04 9.30 -7.03
C VAL A 138 -5.22 8.55 -6.44
N GLN A 139 -6.40 8.74 -7.02
CA GLN A 139 -7.62 8.05 -6.60
C GLN A 139 -8.32 7.48 -7.83
N THR A 140 -8.78 6.26 -7.69
CA THR A 140 -9.56 5.58 -8.72
C THR A 140 -10.52 4.59 -8.10
N LEU A 141 -11.47 4.12 -8.89
CA LEU A 141 -12.27 2.94 -8.59
C LEU A 141 -11.71 1.79 -9.43
N TRP A 142 -10.99 0.87 -8.79
CA TRP A 142 -10.42 -0.30 -9.44
C TRP A 142 -11.19 -1.55 -8.99
N GLU A 143 -11.71 -2.33 -9.93
CA GLU A 143 -12.59 -3.49 -9.67
C GLU A 143 -13.75 -3.16 -8.71
N ASN A 144 -14.34 -1.97 -8.86
CA ASN A 144 -15.37 -1.41 -7.97
C ASN A 144 -14.93 -1.17 -6.52
N ILE A 145 -13.63 -1.20 -6.23
CA ILE A 145 -13.06 -0.93 -4.92
C ILE A 145 -12.35 0.43 -4.96
N PRO A 146 -12.70 1.38 -4.07
CA PRO A 146 -11.95 2.63 -3.92
C PRO A 146 -10.48 2.32 -3.67
N THR A 147 -9.62 2.82 -4.56
CA THR A 147 -8.17 2.58 -4.50
C THR A 147 -7.44 3.91 -4.49
N LEU A 148 -6.65 4.14 -3.45
CA LEU A 148 -5.97 5.39 -3.19
C LEU A 148 -4.46 5.18 -3.13
N VAL A 149 -3.71 6.10 -3.75
CA VAL A 149 -2.26 6.19 -3.59
C VAL A 149 -1.93 7.42 -2.78
N ALA A 150 -1.19 7.24 -1.68
CA ALA A 150 -0.78 8.33 -0.82
C ALA A 150 0.39 9.12 -1.44
N THR A 151 0.54 10.37 -0.98
CA THR A 151 1.72 11.18 -1.28
C THR A 151 2.98 10.55 -0.66
N SER A 152 4.14 10.83 -1.24
CA SER A 152 5.40 10.51 -0.57
C SER A 152 5.68 11.52 0.55
N ILE A 153 6.25 11.08 1.66
CA ILE A 153 6.75 11.97 2.72
C ILE A 153 8.13 12.57 2.38
N SER A 154 8.77 12.09 1.32
CA SER A 154 10.13 12.49 0.92
C SER A 154 10.14 13.45 -0.26
N LYS A 155 9.55 13.04 -1.38
CA LYS A 155 9.53 13.81 -2.63
C LYS A 155 8.29 13.47 -3.44
N GLN A 156 7.72 14.45 -4.11
CA GLN A 156 6.64 14.25 -5.07
C GLN A 156 7.21 14.19 -6.49
N PHE A 157 6.52 13.47 -7.39
CA PHE A 157 6.78 13.54 -8.82
C PHE A 157 5.82 14.52 -9.48
N LEU A 158 6.31 15.26 -10.49
CA LEU A 158 5.47 16.12 -11.32
C LEU A 158 4.40 15.31 -12.04
N LEU A 159 3.20 15.85 -12.14
CA LEU A 159 2.16 15.29 -12.98
C LEU A 159 2.56 15.45 -14.45
N ASN A 160 3.00 14.36 -15.07
CA ASN A 160 3.36 14.30 -16.48
C ASN A 160 2.67 13.10 -17.12
N LEU A 161 1.51 13.34 -17.73
CA LEU A 161 0.71 12.30 -18.39
C LEU A 161 1.16 11.99 -19.82
N GLY A 162 2.06 12.80 -20.39
CA GLY A 162 2.50 12.67 -21.79
C GLY A 162 3.97 12.32 -21.98
N GLY A 163 4.77 12.24 -20.92
CA GLY A 163 6.22 12.07 -21.00
C GLY A 163 6.76 10.93 -20.14
N GLU A 164 7.92 10.43 -20.54
CA GLU A 164 8.64 9.38 -19.80
C GLU A 164 9.58 9.95 -18.72
N GLU A 165 9.76 11.24 -18.66
CA GLU A 165 10.62 11.87 -17.67
C GLU A 165 9.85 12.11 -16.36
N MET A 166 10.46 11.71 -15.26
CA MET A 166 9.98 12.02 -13.91
C MET A 166 10.76 13.21 -13.37
N GLU A 167 10.15 14.37 -13.34
CA GLU A 167 10.71 15.50 -12.61
C GLU A 167 10.38 15.38 -11.12
N THR A 168 11.42 15.48 -10.28
CA THR A 168 11.33 15.28 -8.84
C THR A 168 11.41 16.57 -8.04
N ARG A 169 11.51 17.72 -8.71
CA ARG A 169 11.83 19.01 -8.08
C ARG A 169 10.61 19.92 -7.95
N ILE A 170 9.49 19.40 -7.51
CA ILE A 170 8.35 20.27 -7.28
C ILE A 170 8.11 20.34 -5.78
N PRO A 171 7.96 21.55 -5.25
CA PRO A 171 7.53 21.77 -3.88
C PRO A 171 6.03 21.53 -3.73
N GLU A 172 5.52 20.40 -4.25
CA GLU A 172 4.17 19.95 -3.92
C GLU A 172 4.15 19.53 -2.46
N PRO A 173 3.15 19.96 -1.68
CA PRO A 173 3.08 19.60 -0.28
C PRO A 173 2.95 18.10 -0.12
N THR A 174 3.66 17.56 0.86
CA THR A 174 3.43 16.21 1.33
C THR A 174 2.11 16.15 2.11
N GLY A 175 1.63 14.97 2.39
CA GLY A 175 0.39 14.84 3.14
C GLY A 175 0.17 13.42 3.63
N LEU A 176 -0.94 13.24 4.28
CA LEU A 176 -1.43 11.96 4.73
C LEU A 176 -2.93 11.83 4.44
N TYR A 177 -3.40 10.61 4.37
CA TYR A 177 -4.82 10.31 4.41
C TYR A 177 -5.23 9.95 5.84
N LEU A 178 -6.32 10.55 6.29
CA LEU A 178 -7.02 10.19 7.51
C LEU A 178 -8.31 9.46 7.12
N HIS A 179 -8.41 8.20 7.49
CA HIS A 179 -9.58 7.39 7.22
C HIS A 179 -10.46 7.33 8.47
N LEU A 180 -11.69 7.83 8.36
CA LEU A 180 -12.70 7.73 9.40
C LEU A 180 -13.62 6.56 9.06
N LEU A 181 -13.67 5.56 9.94
CA LEU A 181 -14.63 4.47 9.85
C LEU A 181 -15.96 4.91 10.44
N THR A 182 -17.02 4.86 9.64
CA THR A 182 -18.38 5.16 10.04
C THR A 182 -19.28 3.93 9.87
N GLU A 183 -20.52 4.02 10.34
CA GLU A 183 -21.53 2.97 10.07
C GLU A 183 -21.83 2.84 8.57
N GLU A 184 -21.72 3.93 7.80
CA GLU A 184 -22.04 3.98 6.37
C GLU A 184 -20.84 3.60 5.49
N GLY A 185 -19.59 3.58 6.00
CA GLY A 185 -18.40 3.26 5.23
C GLY A 185 -17.14 3.99 5.71
N LEU A 186 -16.13 4.01 4.86
CA LEU A 186 -14.87 4.74 5.08
C LEU A 186 -14.94 6.12 4.45
N VAL A 187 -14.72 7.15 5.26
CA VAL A 187 -14.55 8.53 4.79
C VAL A 187 -13.06 8.88 4.83
N THR A 188 -12.51 9.32 3.71
CA THR A 188 -11.09 9.66 3.60
C THR A 188 -10.90 11.18 3.50
N HIS A 189 -10.15 11.73 4.43
CA HIS A 189 -9.70 13.12 4.40
C HIS A 189 -8.25 13.20 3.97
N THR A 190 -7.92 14.15 3.09
CA THR A 190 -6.54 14.48 2.74
C THR A 190 -6.08 15.62 3.65
N SER A 191 -5.04 15.40 4.42
CA SER A 191 -4.39 16.42 5.22
C SER A 191 -3.02 16.74 4.61
N LEU A 192 -2.87 17.96 4.09
CA LEU A 192 -1.61 18.41 3.52
C LEU A 192 -0.73 18.99 4.62
N LEU A 193 0.53 18.63 4.62
CA LEU A 193 1.53 19.16 5.54
C LEU A 193 2.16 20.43 4.94
N PRO A 194 2.42 21.46 5.73
CA PRO A 194 3.14 22.63 5.25
C PRO A 194 4.49 22.23 4.65
N SER A 195 4.84 22.81 3.52
CA SER A 195 6.19 22.66 2.98
C SER A 195 7.20 23.16 4.02
N ALA A 196 8.24 22.37 4.28
CA ALA A 196 9.34 22.83 5.11
C ALA A 196 9.93 24.10 4.47
N GLN A 197 9.96 25.21 5.22
CA GLN A 197 10.57 26.47 4.81
C GLN A 197 12.09 26.35 4.81
#